data_c6030de0ebabcafd5beb80eb879cea09
#
_entry.id   c6030de0ebabcafd5beb80eb879cea09
#
_cell.length_a   1.000
_cell.length_b   1.000
_cell.length_c   1.000
_cell.angle_alpha   90.00
_cell.angle_beta   90.00
_cell.angle_gamma   90.00
#
_symmetry.space_group_name_H-M   'P 1'
#
loop_
_entity.id
_entity.type
_entity.pdbx_description
1 polymer ?
#
loop_
_entity_poly.entity_id
_entity_poly.type
_entity_poly.pdbx_seq_one_letter_code
_entity_poly.pdbx_strand_id
1 'polypeptide(L)'
;MQAITPEAFRTIAKDASARWDAAFNAKQPDQVAAFYDASATLLPAGSAAVTGLAAIERFWQDLFAQGVVDHRIDMDEVTIDAGLAVQRGKWSAAAHDAAGTRQAFGGNLLLVYRRQADGGWKILNHIWNL
;
A
#
# COMPACT_ATOMS: atom_id res chain seq x y z
N MET A 1 6.84 23.94 8.03
CA MET A 1 6.56 23.14 6.79
C MET A 1 5.26 23.65 6.18
N GLN A 2 5.27 23.93 4.92
CA GLN A 2 4.11 24.47 4.23
C GLN A 2 2.98 23.43 4.14
N ALA A 3 1.76 23.95 4.17
CA ALA A 3 0.58 23.14 3.87
C ALA A 3 0.61 22.71 2.40
N ILE A 4 0.09 21.54 2.11
CA ILE A 4 -0.03 20.99 0.77
C ILE A 4 -1.50 20.96 0.35
N THR A 5 -1.80 21.26 -0.91
CA THR A 5 -3.17 21.21 -1.41
C THR A 5 -3.62 19.76 -1.64
N PRO A 6 -4.95 19.50 -1.62
CA PRO A 6 -5.46 18.18 -1.99
C PRO A 6 -4.99 17.72 -3.38
N GLU A 7 -4.96 18.63 -4.36
CA GLU A 7 -4.56 18.33 -5.72
C GLU A 7 -3.07 17.92 -5.78
N ALA A 8 -2.22 18.63 -5.05
CA ALA A 8 -0.79 18.30 -4.98
C ALA A 8 -0.57 16.95 -4.31
N PHE A 9 -1.30 16.68 -3.21
CA PHE A 9 -1.20 15.38 -2.56
C PHE A 9 -1.74 14.25 -3.44
N ARG A 10 -2.81 14.51 -4.20
CA ARG A 10 -3.35 13.51 -5.13
C ARG A 10 -2.28 13.06 -6.13
N THR A 11 -1.50 13.98 -6.65
CA THR A 11 -0.37 13.66 -7.55
C THR A 11 0.69 12.81 -6.84
N ILE A 12 1.03 13.18 -5.61
CA ILE A 12 2.01 12.43 -4.79
C ILE A 12 1.50 11.01 -4.53
N ALA A 13 0.24 10.86 -4.13
CA ALA A 13 -0.36 9.57 -3.81
C ALA A 13 -0.46 8.67 -5.04
N LYS A 14 -0.82 9.24 -6.18
CA LYS A 14 -0.91 8.51 -7.44
C LYS A 14 0.46 7.97 -7.87
N ASP A 15 1.48 8.80 -7.78
CA ASP A 15 2.86 8.39 -8.07
C ASP A 15 3.34 7.32 -7.09
N ALA A 16 3.10 7.53 -5.79
CA ALA A 16 3.48 6.56 -4.77
C ALA A 16 2.80 5.21 -4.98
N SER A 17 1.51 5.20 -5.33
CA SER A 17 0.77 3.96 -5.61
C SER A 17 1.34 3.22 -6.82
N ALA A 18 1.70 3.94 -7.89
CA ALA A 18 2.30 3.33 -9.08
C ALA A 18 3.68 2.73 -8.75
N ARG A 19 4.49 3.42 -7.95
CA ARG A 19 5.80 2.92 -7.54
C ARG A 19 5.68 1.75 -6.56
N TRP A 20 4.67 1.78 -5.69
CA TRP A 20 4.38 0.67 -4.78
C TRP A 20 4.02 -0.58 -5.59
N ASP A 21 3.12 -0.45 -6.57
CA ASP A 21 2.75 -1.55 -7.45
C ASP A 21 3.95 -2.10 -8.21
N ALA A 22 4.81 -1.23 -8.72
CA ALA A 22 6.02 -1.65 -9.44
C ALA A 22 6.95 -2.46 -8.53
N ALA A 23 7.18 -2.01 -7.30
CA ALA A 23 8.01 -2.71 -6.32
C ALA A 23 7.40 -4.07 -5.94
N PHE A 24 6.09 -4.11 -5.72
CA PHE A 24 5.37 -5.34 -5.41
C PHE A 24 5.49 -6.34 -6.56
N ASN A 25 5.19 -5.90 -7.77
CA ASN A 25 5.19 -6.78 -8.95
C ASN A 25 6.61 -7.23 -9.33
N ALA A 26 7.64 -6.48 -8.93
CA ALA A 26 9.05 -6.89 -9.06
C ALA A 26 9.50 -7.80 -7.91
N LYS A 27 8.62 -8.08 -6.94
CA LYS A 27 8.90 -8.94 -5.76
C LYS A 27 10.08 -8.41 -4.94
N GLN A 28 10.05 -7.11 -4.63
CA GLN A 28 11.08 -6.42 -3.86
C GLN A 28 10.53 -6.02 -2.49
N PRO A 29 10.54 -6.93 -1.48
CA PRO A 29 9.88 -6.67 -0.20
C PRO A 29 10.49 -5.50 0.56
N ASP A 30 11.78 -5.29 0.44
CA ASP A 30 12.49 -4.16 1.05
C ASP A 30 12.04 -2.82 0.44
N GLN A 31 11.83 -2.78 -0.87
CA GLN A 31 11.36 -1.59 -1.56
C GLN A 31 9.90 -1.29 -1.22
N VAL A 32 9.06 -2.31 -1.10
CA VAL A 32 7.67 -2.14 -0.66
C VAL A 32 7.64 -1.60 0.77
N ALA A 33 8.43 -2.18 1.67
CA ALA A 33 8.49 -1.74 3.07
C ALA A 33 8.96 -0.30 3.22
N ALA A 34 9.80 0.19 2.28
CA ALA A 34 10.31 1.56 2.32
C ALA A 34 9.24 2.64 2.16
N PHE A 35 8.04 2.29 1.68
CA PHE A 35 6.92 3.23 1.60
C PHE A 35 6.23 3.47 2.94
N TYR A 36 6.56 2.69 3.97
CA TYR A 36 5.86 2.70 5.25
C TYR A 36 6.60 3.50 6.30
N ASP A 37 5.82 4.18 7.15
CA ASP A 37 6.32 4.87 8.35
C ASP A 37 6.87 3.82 9.32
N ALA A 38 7.89 4.20 10.12
CA ALA A 38 8.49 3.29 11.09
C ALA A 38 7.49 2.72 12.10
N SER A 39 6.38 3.44 12.34
CA SER A 39 5.31 3.01 13.27
C SER A 39 4.12 2.40 12.54
N ALA A 40 4.26 2.04 11.26
CA ALA A 40 3.13 1.62 10.43
C ALA A 40 2.52 0.29 10.88
N THR A 41 1.23 0.16 10.58
CA THR A 41 0.47 -1.07 10.80
C THR A 41 -0.30 -1.43 9.53
N LEU A 42 -0.21 -2.69 9.12
CA LEU A 42 -1.09 -3.28 8.12
C LEU A 42 -2.29 -3.90 8.83
N LEU A 43 -3.45 -3.75 8.20
CA LEU A 43 -4.69 -4.40 8.64
C LEU A 43 -5.18 -5.26 7.47
N PRO A 44 -4.61 -6.46 7.31
CA PRO A 44 -4.90 -7.31 6.15
C PRO A 44 -6.29 -7.91 6.20
N ALA A 45 -6.88 -8.12 5.03
CA ALA A 45 -8.15 -8.84 4.93
C ALA A 45 -8.03 -10.24 5.53
N GLY A 46 -8.89 -10.54 6.51
CA GLY A 46 -8.97 -11.88 7.12
C GLY A 46 -7.77 -12.30 7.95
N SER A 47 -6.91 -11.36 8.33
CA SER A 47 -5.67 -11.66 9.05
C SER A 47 -5.46 -10.71 10.22
N ALA A 48 -4.56 -11.08 11.13
CA ALA A 48 -4.20 -10.22 12.25
C ALA A 48 -3.41 -8.99 11.79
N ALA A 49 -3.46 -7.91 12.58
CA ALA A 49 -2.68 -6.72 12.33
C ALA A 49 -1.17 -7.03 12.34
N VAL A 50 -0.44 -6.32 11.46
CA VAL A 50 1.01 -6.46 11.32
C VAL A 50 1.64 -5.11 11.59
N THR A 51 2.45 -5.00 12.62
CA THR A 51 3.03 -3.72 13.04
C THR A 51 4.56 -3.75 12.97
N GLY A 52 5.14 -2.66 12.44
CA GLY A 52 6.57 -2.46 12.34
C GLY A 52 7.16 -2.90 11.00
N LEU A 53 8.26 -2.24 10.61
CA LEU A 53 8.83 -2.40 9.26
C LEU A 53 9.30 -3.84 8.98
N ALA A 54 9.95 -4.49 9.95
CA ALA A 54 10.44 -5.85 9.75
C ALA A 54 9.29 -6.84 9.52
N ALA A 55 8.21 -6.71 10.29
CA ALA A 55 7.03 -7.57 10.15
C ALA A 55 6.30 -7.28 8.84
N ILE A 56 6.21 -6.02 8.44
CA ILE A 56 5.59 -5.60 7.18
C ILE A 56 6.36 -6.17 5.99
N GLU A 57 7.69 -6.05 6.00
CA GLU A 57 8.52 -6.61 4.93
C GLU A 57 8.31 -8.11 4.81
N ARG A 58 8.30 -8.83 5.93
CA ARG A 58 8.06 -10.28 5.96
C ARG A 58 6.68 -10.64 5.43
N PHE A 59 5.66 -9.85 5.77
CA PHE A 59 4.30 -10.06 5.29
C PHE A 59 4.25 -10.03 3.76
N TRP A 60 4.86 -9.02 3.13
CA TRP A 60 4.89 -8.93 1.67
C TRP A 60 5.71 -10.04 1.05
N GLN A 61 6.84 -10.38 1.64
CA GLN A 61 7.67 -11.49 1.19
C GLN A 61 6.89 -12.81 1.18
N ASP A 62 6.07 -13.06 2.19
CA ASP A 62 5.23 -14.26 2.27
C ASP A 62 4.18 -14.27 1.15
N LEU A 63 3.59 -13.13 0.81
CA LEU A 63 2.66 -13.04 -0.32
C LEU A 63 3.35 -13.32 -1.65
N PHE A 64 4.57 -12.85 -1.83
CA PHE A 64 5.34 -13.17 -3.04
C PHE A 64 5.60 -14.68 -3.15
N ALA A 65 5.93 -15.31 -2.02
CA ALA A 65 6.13 -16.77 -1.97
C ALA A 65 4.86 -17.55 -2.27
N GLN A 66 3.69 -16.98 -1.97
CA GLN A 66 2.38 -17.57 -2.30
C GLN A 66 1.98 -17.35 -3.74
N GLY A 67 2.76 -16.59 -4.52
CA GLY A 67 2.51 -16.40 -5.95
C GLY A 67 1.53 -15.29 -6.29
N VAL A 68 1.30 -14.34 -5.39
CA VAL A 68 0.47 -13.17 -5.68
C VAL A 68 1.20 -12.26 -6.66
N VAL A 69 0.52 -11.91 -7.75
CA VAL A 69 1.08 -11.15 -8.88
C VAL A 69 0.08 -10.11 -9.39
N ASP A 70 0.54 -9.26 -10.29
CA ASP A 70 -0.30 -8.30 -11.02
C ASP A 70 -1.08 -7.36 -10.09
N HIS A 71 -0.42 -6.86 -9.06
CA HIS A 71 -1.05 -5.94 -8.11
C HIS A 71 -1.24 -4.57 -8.75
N ARG A 72 -2.43 -4.00 -8.54
CA ARG A 72 -2.76 -2.66 -9.02
C ARG A 72 -3.61 -1.93 -7.99
N ILE A 73 -3.22 -0.69 -7.69
CA ILE A 73 -3.98 0.24 -6.86
C ILE A 73 -4.67 1.24 -7.79
N ASP A 74 -5.99 1.36 -7.65
CA ASP A 74 -6.79 2.37 -8.34
C ASP A 74 -7.32 3.36 -7.31
N MET A 75 -6.78 4.57 -7.31
CA MET A 75 -7.14 5.61 -6.35
C MET A 75 -8.45 6.28 -6.75
N ASP A 76 -9.39 6.37 -5.79
CA ASP A 76 -10.64 7.10 -5.98
C ASP A 76 -10.53 8.54 -5.47
N GLU A 77 -10.08 8.73 -4.24
CA GLU A 77 -10.16 10.01 -3.56
C GLU A 77 -9.05 10.16 -2.52
N VAL A 78 -8.64 11.41 -2.30
CA VAL A 78 -7.71 11.76 -1.23
C VAL A 78 -8.34 12.84 -0.35
N THR A 79 -8.02 12.78 0.94
CA THR A 79 -8.35 13.80 1.92
C THR A 79 -7.07 14.15 2.67
N ILE A 80 -6.83 15.42 2.92
CA ILE A 80 -5.62 15.86 3.62
C ILE A 80 -5.98 16.85 4.72
N ASP A 81 -5.35 16.67 5.88
CA ASP A 81 -5.48 17.57 7.01
C ASP A 81 -4.14 17.63 7.75
N ALA A 82 -3.44 18.77 7.57
CA ALA A 82 -2.13 19.01 8.17
C ALA A 82 -1.12 17.90 7.85
N GLY A 83 -0.65 17.16 8.85
CA GLY A 83 0.37 16.13 8.68
C GLY A 83 -0.15 14.73 8.37
N LEU A 84 -1.47 14.58 8.19
CA LEU A 84 -2.09 13.30 7.85
C LEU A 84 -2.88 13.42 6.56
N ALA A 85 -2.88 12.36 5.78
CA ALA A 85 -3.66 12.30 4.55
C ALA A 85 -4.23 10.89 4.37
N VAL A 86 -5.38 10.80 3.72
CA VAL A 86 -6.08 9.54 3.50
C VAL A 86 -6.26 9.36 2.00
N GLN A 87 -5.91 8.19 1.51
CA GLN A 87 -6.18 7.74 0.15
C GLN A 87 -7.15 6.57 0.22
N ARG A 88 -8.29 6.71 -0.45
CA ARG A 88 -9.26 5.65 -0.60
C ARG A 88 -9.26 5.17 -2.04
N GLY A 89 -9.44 3.87 -2.23
CA GLY A 89 -9.53 3.33 -3.57
C GLY A 89 -9.83 1.86 -3.59
N LYS A 90 -9.47 1.25 -4.71
CA LYS A 90 -9.61 -0.18 -4.94
C LYS A 90 -8.26 -0.79 -5.24
N TRP A 91 -8.17 -2.08 -5.05
CA TRP A 91 -6.98 -2.82 -5.43
C TRP A 91 -7.38 -4.12 -6.12
N SER A 92 -6.50 -4.62 -6.94
CA SER A 92 -6.66 -5.93 -7.56
C SER A 92 -5.32 -6.63 -7.64
N ALA A 93 -5.38 -7.94 -7.68
CA ALA A 93 -4.21 -8.80 -7.86
C ALA A 93 -4.66 -10.14 -8.42
N ALA A 94 -3.74 -11.06 -8.60
CA ALA A 94 -4.05 -12.40 -9.07
C ALA A 94 -3.08 -13.42 -8.49
N ALA A 95 -3.49 -14.68 -8.52
CA ALA A 95 -2.63 -15.81 -8.23
C ALA A 95 -3.10 -16.97 -9.12
N HIS A 96 -2.24 -17.96 -9.31
CA HIS A 96 -2.59 -19.17 -10.07
C HIS A 96 -2.95 -20.27 -9.07
N ASP A 97 -4.05 -20.98 -9.36
CA ASP A 97 -4.46 -22.13 -8.55
C ASP A 97 -3.60 -23.36 -8.87
N ALA A 98 -3.90 -24.49 -8.22
CA ALA A 98 -3.15 -25.73 -8.39
C ALA A 98 -3.19 -26.25 -9.83
N ALA A 99 -4.23 -25.91 -10.59
CA ALA A 99 -4.37 -26.28 -12.01
C ALA A 99 -3.67 -25.30 -12.95
N GLY A 100 -3.05 -24.24 -12.42
CA GLY A 100 -2.40 -23.19 -13.19
C GLY A 100 -3.35 -22.13 -13.73
N THR A 101 -4.61 -22.14 -13.30
CA THR A 101 -5.61 -21.17 -13.75
C THR A 101 -5.45 -19.87 -12.96
N ARG A 102 -5.39 -18.74 -13.67
CA ARG A 102 -5.29 -17.42 -13.05
C ARG A 102 -6.59 -17.04 -12.34
N GLN A 103 -6.50 -16.74 -11.07
CA GLN A 103 -7.61 -16.27 -10.25
C GLN A 103 -7.37 -14.82 -9.91
N ALA A 104 -8.23 -13.93 -10.41
CA ALA A 104 -8.18 -12.51 -10.05
C ALA A 104 -9.01 -12.25 -8.79
N PHE A 105 -8.53 -11.36 -7.94
CA PHE A 105 -9.22 -10.94 -6.73
C PHE A 105 -8.90 -9.49 -6.44
N GLY A 106 -9.63 -8.90 -5.51
CA GLY A 106 -9.44 -7.50 -5.15
C GLY A 106 -10.49 -7.04 -4.17
N GLY A 107 -10.49 -5.76 -3.88
CA GLY A 107 -11.40 -5.17 -2.93
C GLY A 107 -11.16 -3.68 -2.80
N ASN A 108 -11.51 -3.15 -1.63
CA ASN A 108 -11.28 -1.75 -1.29
C ASN A 108 -10.00 -1.62 -0.46
N LEU A 109 -9.39 -0.45 -0.53
CA LEU A 109 -8.26 -0.13 0.33
C LEU A 109 -8.36 1.29 0.88
N LEU A 110 -7.75 1.46 2.03
CA LEU A 110 -7.56 2.75 2.66
C LEU A 110 -6.12 2.86 3.10
N LEU A 111 -5.45 3.92 2.67
CA LEU A 111 -4.10 4.24 3.09
C LEU A 111 -4.14 5.54 3.88
N VAL A 112 -3.56 5.54 5.08
CA VAL A 112 -3.34 6.75 5.86
C VAL A 112 -1.85 7.06 5.77
N TYR A 113 -1.53 8.27 5.30
CA TYR A 113 -0.15 8.76 5.18
C TYR A 113 0.15 9.72 6.31
N ARG A 114 1.40 9.70 6.76
CA ARG A 114 1.93 10.69 7.68
C ARG A 114 3.08 11.44 7.05
N ARG A 115 3.04 12.78 7.17
CA ARG A 115 4.12 13.62 6.67
C ARG A 115 5.35 13.44 7.54
N GLN A 116 6.49 13.25 6.88
CA GLN A 116 7.77 13.04 7.54
C GLN A 116 8.50 14.36 7.76
N ALA A 117 9.51 14.36 8.64
CA ALA A 117 10.29 15.54 8.94
C ALA A 117 10.98 16.16 7.72
N ASP A 118 11.31 15.33 6.71
CA ASP A 118 11.92 15.78 5.44
C ASP A 118 10.89 16.34 4.45
N GLY A 119 9.60 16.34 4.81
CA GLY A 119 8.52 16.79 3.93
C GLY A 119 7.91 15.70 3.06
N GLY A 120 8.51 14.52 3.03
CA GLY A 120 7.95 13.37 2.32
C GLY A 120 6.77 12.76 3.08
N TRP A 121 6.11 11.81 2.44
CA TRP A 121 4.94 11.13 3.01
C TRP A 121 5.20 9.63 3.05
N LYS A 122 4.81 9.00 4.16
CA LYS A 122 4.89 7.54 4.31
C LYS A 122 3.59 6.99 4.83
N ILE A 123 3.32 5.74 4.49
CA ILE A 123 2.09 5.05 4.88
C ILE A 123 2.16 4.72 6.37
N LEU A 124 1.19 5.20 7.13
CA LEU A 124 1.05 4.90 8.55
C LEU A 124 0.12 3.73 8.80
N ASN A 125 -0.98 3.66 8.05
CA ASN A 125 -1.93 2.55 8.12
C ASN A 125 -2.34 2.13 6.72
N HIS A 126 -2.43 0.83 6.53
CA HIS A 126 -2.85 0.23 5.27
C HIS A 126 -3.87 -0.86 5.58
N ILE A 127 -5.12 -0.62 5.23
CA ILE A 127 -6.22 -1.57 5.44
C ILE A 127 -6.85 -1.93 4.11
N TRP A 128 -7.18 -3.18 3.93
CA TRP A 128 -7.92 -3.63 2.74
C TRP A 128 -8.87 -4.77 3.08
N ASN A 129 -9.89 -4.90 2.23
CA ASN A 129 -10.81 -6.03 2.27
C ASN A 129 -10.76 -6.80 0.95
N LEU A 130 -11.49 -7.86 0.91
CA LEU A 130 -11.71 -8.66 -0.30
C LEU A 130 -13.16 -8.52 -0.77
#